data_407404a650acdbbe575092506046ab65
#
_entry.id   407404a650acdbbe575092506046ab65
#
_cell.length_a   1.000
_cell.length_b   1.000
_cell.length_c   1.000
_cell.angle_alpha   90.00
_cell.angle_beta   90.00
_cell.angle_gamma   90.00
#
_symmetry.space_group_name_H-M   'P 1'
#
loop_
_entity.id
_entity.type
_entity.pdbx_description
1 polymer ?
#
loop_
_entity_poly.entity_id
_entity_poly.type
_entity_poly.pdbx_seq_one_letter_code
_entity_poly.pdbx_strand_id
1 'polypeptide(L)'
;EFRRVLFRSSKLCGWSEIVKSLKIDNPVVTIGIVGKYVELEDAYISIRESLQHAAASIGVKAKIKYLSSDVEKLDIEAMSEFDGILIPGGFGERGFEGKLDAVDYAIENNIPLFGICLGMQSMVTQFARRNGYLDANSSEFDSEINHPVIDMMEEQKKIKNIGGTMRLGSYDCKIIEGTKTYEAYSE
;
A
#
# COMPACT_ATOMS: atom_id res chain seq x y z
N GLU A 1 -36.00 29.65 -5.50
CA GLU A 1 -35.44 28.28 -5.64
C GLU A 1 -33.91 28.26 -5.57
N PHE A 2 -33.23 29.17 -6.25
CA PHE A 2 -31.76 29.25 -6.26
C PHE A 2 -31.14 29.45 -4.87
N ARG A 3 -31.77 30.24 -4.00
CA ARG A 3 -31.34 30.44 -2.62
C ARG A 3 -31.50 29.19 -1.74
N ARG A 4 -32.48 28.31 -2.01
CA ARG A 4 -32.70 27.06 -1.27
C ARG A 4 -31.62 26.00 -1.58
N VAL A 5 -31.03 26.03 -2.76
CA VAL A 5 -29.95 25.09 -3.14
C VAL A 5 -28.63 25.48 -2.50
N LEU A 6 -28.34 26.79 -2.40
CA LEU A 6 -27.09 27.31 -1.81
C LEU A 6 -27.02 27.18 -0.29
N PHE A 7 -28.16 27.07 0.41
CA PHE A 7 -28.23 27.01 1.88
C PHE A 7 -28.76 25.69 2.42
N ARG A 8 -28.89 24.65 1.60
CA ARG A 8 -29.07 23.30 2.13
C ARG A 8 -27.79 22.91 2.85
N SER A 9 -27.86 22.82 4.18
CA SER A 9 -26.83 22.14 4.97
C SER A 9 -26.65 20.74 4.37
N SER A 10 -25.52 20.49 3.73
CA SER A 10 -25.15 19.12 3.34
C SER A 10 -25.19 18.30 4.63
N LYS A 11 -25.96 17.22 4.64
CA LYS A 11 -25.87 16.22 5.71
C LYS A 11 -24.54 15.50 5.51
N LEU A 12 -23.47 16.06 6.05
CA LEU A 12 -22.15 15.45 6.13
C LEU A 12 -22.16 14.38 7.24
N CYS A 13 -23.12 13.44 7.11
CA CYS A 13 -23.22 12.33 8.05
C CYS A 13 -21.90 11.55 8.05
N GLY A 14 -21.30 11.40 9.22
CA GLY A 14 -20.00 10.74 9.39
C GLY A 14 -18.78 11.69 9.37
N TRP A 15 -18.69 12.65 8.44
CA TRP A 15 -17.56 13.59 8.38
C TRP A 15 -17.41 14.46 9.64
N SER A 16 -18.51 14.84 10.27
CA SER A 16 -18.47 15.62 11.51
C SER A 16 -17.85 14.82 12.68
N GLU A 17 -18.02 13.51 12.68
CA GLU A 17 -17.43 12.61 13.68
C GLU A 17 -15.94 12.42 13.43
N ILE A 18 -15.54 12.22 12.17
CA ILE A 18 -14.13 12.17 11.77
C ILE A 18 -13.41 13.46 12.18
N VAL A 19 -13.98 14.64 11.86
CA VAL A 19 -13.40 15.93 12.24
C VAL A 19 -13.31 16.12 13.74
N LYS A 20 -14.28 15.62 14.51
CA LYS A 20 -14.20 15.62 15.97
C LYS A 20 -13.08 14.72 16.48
N SER A 21 -12.98 13.50 15.95
CA SER A 21 -11.92 12.54 16.30
C SER A 21 -10.52 13.10 16.05
N LEU A 22 -10.31 13.81 14.94
CA LEU A 22 -9.03 14.46 14.63
C LEU A 22 -8.60 15.53 15.66
N LYS A 23 -9.55 16.08 16.43
CA LYS A 23 -9.30 17.14 17.42
C LYS A 23 -9.08 16.61 18.84
N ILE A 24 -9.37 15.34 19.09
CA ILE A 24 -9.23 14.69 20.41
C ILE A 24 -7.79 14.15 20.52
N ASP A 25 -7.30 14.06 21.75
CA ASP A 25 -6.01 13.44 22.02
C ASP A 25 -6.15 11.91 22.07
N ASN A 26 -6.11 11.30 20.90
CA ASN A 26 -6.25 9.87 20.69
C ASN A 26 -4.88 9.16 20.79
N PRO A 27 -4.86 7.85 21.10
CA PRO A 27 -3.65 7.04 21.00
C PRO A 27 -2.99 7.16 19.62
N VAL A 28 -1.67 7.11 19.60
CA VAL A 28 -0.88 7.23 18.36
C VAL A 28 -0.52 5.83 17.86
N VAL A 29 -0.71 5.62 16.56
CA VAL A 29 -0.24 4.43 15.83
C VAL A 29 0.75 4.90 14.78
N THR A 30 1.95 4.32 14.77
CA THR A 30 3.01 4.69 13.84
C THR A 30 2.99 3.76 12.62
N ILE A 31 2.74 4.33 11.44
CA ILE A 31 2.74 3.59 10.17
C ILE A 31 3.96 3.98 9.36
N GLY A 32 4.80 2.98 9.02
CA GLY A 32 5.92 3.14 8.12
C GLY A 32 5.50 2.99 6.66
N ILE A 33 5.72 3.99 5.84
CA ILE A 33 5.57 3.90 4.38
C ILE A 33 6.95 3.60 3.78
N VAL A 34 7.14 2.36 3.29
CA VAL A 34 8.40 1.92 2.68
C VAL A 34 8.30 2.04 1.17
N GLY A 35 8.93 3.07 0.62
CA GLY A 35 8.82 3.40 -0.80
C GLY A 35 10.04 4.13 -1.36
N LYS A 36 10.09 4.34 -2.68
CA LYS A 36 11.25 4.97 -3.32
C LYS A 36 11.17 6.48 -3.50
N TYR A 37 10.01 7.08 -3.32
CA TYR A 37 9.79 8.52 -3.54
C TYR A 37 9.55 9.29 -2.23
N VAL A 38 10.23 8.88 -1.18
CA VAL A 38 10.00 9.39 0.18
C VAL A 38 10.45 10.84 0.39
N GLU A 39 11.33 11.35 -0.48
CA GLU A 39 11.78 12.74 -0.46
C GLU A 39 10.78 13.72 -1.09
N LEU A 40 9.80 13.20 -1.83
CA LEU A 40 8.75 13.99 -2.46
C LEU A 40 7.49 13.91 -1.61
N GLU A 41 7.22 14.91 -0.81
CA GLU A 41 6.09 14.95 0.14
C GLU A 41 4.73 14.62 -0.51
N ASP A 42 4.54 15.04 -1.76
CA ASP A 42 3.29 14.83 -2.50
C ASP A 42 3.15 13.45 -3.15
N ALA A 43 4.25 12.68 -3.27
CA ALA A 43 4.23 11.38 -3.95
C ALA A 43 3.24 10.39 -3.31
N TYR A 44 3.05 10.47 -2.01
CA TYR A 44 2.19 9.58 -1.23
C TYR A 44 1.06 10.31 -0.49
N ILE A 45 0.68 11.51 -0.94
CA ILE A 45 -0.32 12.34 -0.27
C ILE A 45 -1.66 11.60 -0.10
N SER A 46 -2.14 10.91 -1.14
CA SER A 46 -3.41 10.18 -1.08
C SER A 46 -3.37 9.03 -0.07
N ILE A 47 -2.23 8.36 0.05
CA ILE A 47 -2.03 7.29 1.04
C ILE A 47 -2.03 7.88 2.45
N ARG A 48 -1.29 8.97 2.65
CA ARG A 48 -1.24 9.67 3.94
C ARG A 48 -2.63 10.11 4.40
N GLU A 49 -3.38 10.78 3.53
CA GLU A 49 -4.73 11.25 3.84
C GLU A 49 -5.68 10.07 4.13
N SER A 50 -5.60 9.00 3.35
CA SER A 50 -6.40 7.79 3.59
C SER A 50 -6.12 7.15 4.94
N LEU A 51 -4.84 7.06 5.34
CA LEU A 51 -4.44 6.54 6.65
C LEU A 51 -4.93 7.44 7.78
N GLN A 52 -4.90 8.76 7.60
CA GLN A 52 -5.42 9.69 8.59
C GLN A 52 -6.94 9.59 8.75
N HIS A 53 -7.67 9.46 7.65
CA HIS A 53 -9.12 9.25 7.69
C HIS A 53 -9.48 7.92 8.35
N ALA A 54 -8.78 6.84 8.01
CA ALA A 54 -8.97 5.54 8.63
C ALA A 54 -8.68 5.58 10.14
N ALA A 55 -7.56 6.18 10.54
CA ALA A 55 -7.18 6.35 11.94
C ALA A 55 -8.26 7.13 12.72
N ALA A 56 -8.75 8.24 12.16
CA ALA A 56 -9.79 9.05 12.79
C ALA A 56 -11.10 8.27 12.95
N SER A 57 -11.45 7.39 11.99
CA SER A 57 -12.68 6.58 12.06
C SER A 57 -12.67 5.55 13.18
N ILE A 58 -11.48 5.06 13.57
CA ILE A 58 -11.29 4.08 14.65
C ILE A 58 -10.78 4.72 15.96
N GLY A 59 -10.72 6.04 16.02
CA GLY A 59 -10.37 6.77 17.24
C GLY A 59 -8.89 6.72 17.62
N VAL A 60 -7.98 6.66 16.62
CA VAL A 60 -6.53 6.78 16.82
C VAL A 60 -5.94 7.92 15.98
N LYS A 61 -4.69 8.27 16.22
CA LYS A 61 -3.90 9.19 15.39
C LYS A 61 -2.87 8.41 14.59
N ALA A 62 -2.85 8.54 13.28
CA ALA A 62 -1.79 7.98 12.46
C ALA A 62 -0.56 8.91 12.45
N LYS A 63 0.57 8.43 12.98
CA LYS A 63 1.88 9.03 12.78
C LYS A 63 2.54 8.32 11.59
N ILE A 64 2.74 9.06 10.51
CA ILE A 64 3.33 8.51 9.29
C ILE A 64 4.84 8.76 9.31
N LYS A 65 5.61 7.70 9.11
CA LYS A 65 7.05 7.77 8.86
C LYS A 65 7.36 7.22 7.48
N TYR A 66 8.31 7.83 6.80
CA TYR A 66 8.74 7.40 5.47
C TYR A 66 10.11 6.75 5.56
N LEU A 67 10.28 5.62 4.87
CA LEU A 67 11.55 4.91 4.76
C LEU A 67 11.83 4.62 3.29
N SER A 68 13.03 5.00 2.82
CA SER A 68 13.43 4.73 1.44
C SER A 68 13.68 3.24 1.23
N SER A 69 13.02 2.67 0.23
CA SER A 69 13.32 1.32 -0.24
C SER A 69 14.48 1.28 -1.26
N ASP A 70 14.94 2.44 -1.71
CA ASP A 70 16.01 2.60 -2.71
C ASP A 70 17.35 2.81 -2.00
N VAL A 71 17.75 1.82 -1.22
CA VAL A 71 18.98 1.80 -0.41
C VAL A 71 19.58 0.38 -0.46
N GLU A 72 20.88 0.26 -0.22
CA GLU A 72 21.54 -1.06 -0.12
C GLU A 72 21.00 -1.91 1.01
N LYS A 73 20.59 -1.28 2.11
CA LYS A 73 20.03 -1.96 3.27
C LYS A 73 19.03 -1.06 3.99
N LEU A 74 17.88 -1.63 4.33
CA LEU A 74 16.89 -0.91 5.11
C LEU A 74 17.35 -0.62 6.53
N ASP A 75 16.92 0.52 7.05
CA ASP A 75 17.12 0.90 8.45
C ASP A 75 16.18 0.11 9.36
N ILE A 76 16.68 -1.00 9.88
CA ILE A 76 15.94 -1.89 10.78
C ILE A 76 15.61 -1.20 12.11
N GLU A 77 16.46 -0.31 12.59
CA GLU A 77 16.21 0.44 13.82
C GLU A 77 15.00 1.36 13.65
N ALA A 78 14.94 2.08 12.54
CA ALA A 78 13.77 2.90 12.20
C ALA A 78 12.49 2.04 12.05
N MET A 79 12.59 0.83 11.50
CA MET A 79 11.44 -0.07 11.33
C MET A 79 10.91 -0.61 12.66
N SER A 80 11.72 -0.70 13.70
CA SER A 80 11.29 -1.16 15.03
C SER A 80 10.27 -0.24 15.71
N GLU A 81 10.16 0.99 15.23
CA GLU A 81 9.18 1.96 15.73
C GLU A 81 7.79 1.85 15.03
N PHE A 82 7.62 0.96 14.07
CA PHE A 82 6.40 0.87 13.28
C PHE A 82 5.42 -0.13 13.89
N ASP A 83 4.20 0.32 14.12
CA ASP A 83 3.07 -0.53 14.51
C ASP A 83 2.44 -1.20 13.28
N GLY A 84 2.71 -0.68 12.08
CA GLY A 84 2.27 -1.23 10.80
C GLY A 84 3.13 -0.73 9.66
N ILE A 85 3.23 -1.51 8.58
CA ILE A 85 4.01 -1.18 7.39
C ILE A 85 3.09 -1.12 6.17
N LEU A 86 3.23 -0.08 5.36
CA LEU A 86 2.57 0.05 4.09
C LEU A 86 3.64 0.18 2.99
N ILE A 87 3.54 -0.70 1.97
CA ILE A 87 4.38 -0.63 0.78
C ILE A 87 3.54 -0.08 -0.37
N PRO A 88 3.82 1.14 -0.85
CA PRO A 88 3.02 1.80 -1.88
C PRO A 88 3.28 1.23 -3.27
N GLY A 89 2.42 1.61 -4.20
CA GLY A 89 2.61 1.38 -5.62
C GLY A 89 3.84 2.09 -6.19
N GLY A 90 4.24 1.69 -7.37
CA GLY A 90 5.36 2.24 -8.12
C GLY A 90 5.59 1.46 -9.40
N PHE A 91 6.65 1.83 -10.13
CA PHE A 91 7.04 1.19 -11.38
C PHE A 91 8.54 0.92 -11.39
N GLY A 92 8.92 -0.15 -12.10
CA GLY A 92 10.32 -0.53 -12.32
C GLY A 92 11.00 -1.14 -11.10
N GLU A 93 12.17 -1.67 -11.36
CA GLU A 93 12.93 -2.52 -10.43
C GLU A 93 13.59 -1.74 -9.28
N ARG A 94 13.91 -0.45 -9.50
CA ARG A 94 14.61 0.38 -8.51
C ARG A 94 13.87 0.40 -7.16
N GLY A 95 14.56 0.02 -6.10
CA GLY A 95 14.02 -0.07 -4.74
C GLY A 95 13.07 -1.26 -4.52
N PHE A 96 13.04 -2.24 -5.43
CA PHE A 96 12.20 -3.42 -5.26
C PHE A 96 12.74 -4.35 -4.18
N GLU A 97 14.04 -4.65 -4.17
CA GLU A 97 14.66 -5.49 -3.13
C GLU A 97 14.45 -4.91 -1.72
N GLY A 98 14.61 -3.60 -1.54
CA GLY A 98 14.29 -2.99 -0.24
C GLY A 98 12.82 -3.12 0.19
N LYS A 99 11.89 -3.28 -0.76
CA LYS A 99 10.50 -3.64 -0.41
C LYS A 99 10.39 -5.09 0.02
N LEU A 100 11.14 -6.00 -0.59
CA LEU A 100 11.19 -7.40 -0.19
C LEU A 100 11.76 -7.53 1.23
N ASP A 101 12.81 -6.77 1.56
CA ASP A 101 13.37 -6.71 2.91
C ASP A 101 12.33 -6.21 3.94
N ALA A 102 11.52 -5.22 3.56
CA ALA A 102 10.45 -4.73 4.43
C ALA A 102 9.36 -5.79 4.64
N VAL A 103 9.05 -6.61 3.62
CA VAL A 103 8.12 -7.74 3.74
C VAL A 103 8.68 -8.78 4.72
N ASP A 104 9.95 -9.14 4.58
CA ASP A 104 10.61 -10.09 5.48
C ASP A 104 10.58 -9.60 6.92
N TYR A 105 10.97 -8.36 7.13
CA TYR A 105 10.95 -7.75 8.46
C TYR A 105 9.55 -7.79 9.09
N ALA A 106 8.52 -7.46 8.31
CA ALA A 106 7.14 -7.48 8.78
C ALA A 106 6.68 -8.89 9.19
N ILE A 107 7.04 -9.90 8.39
CA ILE A 107 6.72 -11.31 8.67
C ILE A 107 7.44 -11.77 9.93
N GLU A 108 8.74 -11.52 10.03
CA GLU A 108 9.58 -11.99 11.15
C GLU A 108 9.20 -11.35 12.49
N ASN A 109 8.74 -10.11 12.46
CA ASN A 109 8.35 -9.37 13.66
C ASN A 109 6.83 -9.34 13.88
N ASN A 110 6.05 -10.07 13.05
CA ASN A 110 4.58 -10.12 13.13
C ASN A 110 3.93 -8.73 13.09
N ILE A 111 4.47 -7.82 12.27
CA ILE A 111 3.95 -6.47 12.07
C ILE A 111 2.88 -6.50 10.96
N PRO A 112 1.70 -5.88 11.15
CA PRO A 112 0.71 -5.72 10.09
C PRO A 112 1.30 -5.09 8.83
N LEU A 113 1.10 -5.74 7.68
CA LEU A 113 1.66 -5.33 6.40
C LEU A 113 0.56 -5.16 5.36
N PHE A 114 0.60 -4.06 4.62
CA PHE A 114 -0.29 -3.80 3.49
C PHE A 114 0.48 -3.35 2.25
N GLY A 115 0.27 -4.03 1.14
CA GLY A 115 0.90 -3.73 -0.14
C GLY A 115 -0.09 -3.25 -1.19
N ILE A 116 0.20 -2.13 -1.84
CA ILE A 116 -0.62 -1.55 -2.91
C ILE A 116 0.12 -1.72 -4.24
N CYS A 117 -0.53 -2.30 -5.27
CA CYS A 117 0.03 -2.45 -6.63
C CYS A 117 1.40 -3.15 -6.58
N LEU A 118 2.50 -2.46 -6.89
CA LEU A 118 3.86 -3.00 -6.79
C LEU A 118 4.20 -3.48 -5.37
N GLY A 119 3.62 -2.86 -4.34
CA GLY A 119 3.76 -3.33 -2.96
C GLY A 119 3.12 -4.70 -2.74
N MET A 120 1.95 -4.96 -3.31
CA MET A 120 1.34 -6.29 -3.28
C MET A 120 2.19 -7.30 -4.07
N GLN A 121 2.73 -6.90 -5.23
CA GLN A 121 3.62 -7.75 -6.02
C GLN A 121 4.89 -8.12 -5.25
N SER A 122 5.48 -7.19 -4.49
CA SER A 122 6.63 -7.47 -3.62
C SER A 122 6.27 -8.50 -2.54
N MET A 123 5.08 -8.42 -1.93
CA MET A 123 4.61 -9.41 -0.97
C MET A 123 4.50 -10.81 -1.59
N VAL A 124 3.93 -10.93 -2.80
CA VAL A 124 3.81 -12.21 -3.52
C VAL A 124 5.19 -12.77 -3.86
N THR A 125 6.09 -11.92 -4.37
CA THR A 125 7.46 -12.31 -4.71
C THR A 125 8.21 -12.83 -3.48
N GLN A 126 8.17 -12.09 -2.39
CA GLN A 126 8.88 -12.49 -1.18
C GLN A 126 8.28 -13.74 -0.53
N PHE A 127 6.96 -13.88 -0.57
CA PHE A 127 6.32 -15.12 -0.14
C PHE A 127 6.82 -16.33 -0.94
N ALA A 128 6.95 -16.20 -2.26
CA ALA A 128 7.49 -17.28 -3.09
C ALA A 128 8.95 -17.58 -2.76
N ARG A 129 9.80 -16.58 -2.58
CA ARG A 129 11.21 -16.76 -2.19
C ARG A 129 11.35 -17.48 -0.85
N ARG A 130 10.52 -17.14 0.12
CA ARG A 130 10.48 -17.84 1.44
C ARG A 130 10.00 -19.29 1.35
N ASN A 131 9.29 -19.65 0.29
CA ASN A 131 8.82 -21.01 0.03
C ASN A 131 9.72 -21.81 -0.94
N GLY A 132 10.96 -21.36 -1.16
CA GLY A 132 11.99 -22.10 -1.89
C GLY A 132 12.20 -21.71 -3.34
N TYR A 133 11.43 -20.75 -3.87
CA TYR A 133 11.61 -20.20 -5.21
C TYR A 133 12.53 -18.97 -5.14
N LEU A 134 13.83 -19.21 -4.84
CA LEU A 134 14.78 -18.15 -4.47
C LEU A 134 14.98 -17.07 -5.54
N ASP A 135 14.76 -17.40 -6.81
CA ASP A 135 14.83 -16.50 -7.95
C ASP A 135 13.46 -15.91 -8.34
N ALA A 136 12.41 -16.16 -7.56
CA ALA A 136 11.08 -15.63 -7.86
C ALA A 136 11.10 -14.11 -8.02
N ASN A 137 10.48 -13.61 -9.10
CA ASN A 137 10.42 -12.18 -9.41
C ASN A 137 9.27 -11.88 -10.40
N SER A 138 9.24 -10.65 -10.90
CA SER A 138 8.36 -10.23 -11.98
C SER A 138 9.05 -10.43 -13.34
N SER A 139 8.34 -10.97 -14.32
CA SER A 139 8.80 -11.03 -15.71
C SER A 139 8.97 -9.64 -16.36
N GLU A 140 8.44 -8.58 -15.73
CA GLU A 140 8.69 -7.19 -16.16
C GLU A 140 10.14 -6.77 -15.90
N PHE A 141 10.79 -7.33 -14.87
CA PHE A 141 12.17 -7.00 -14.50
C PHE A 141 13.18 -7.91 -15.17
N ASP A 142 12.84 -9.19 -15.30
CA ASP A 142 13.69 -10.18 -15.97
C ASP A 142 12.81 -11.17 -16.74
N SER A 143 12.88 -11.11 -18.07
CA SER A 143 12.11 -11.97 -18.97
C SER A 143 12.60 -13.43 -19.04
N GLU A 144 13.80 -13.71 -18.52
CA GLU A 144 14.42 -15.04 -18.56
C GLU A 144 14.36 -15.78 -17.22
N ILE A 145 13.64 -15.21 -16.26
CA ILE A 145 13.51 -15.77 -14.92
C ILE A 145 12.79 -17.12 -14.92
N ASN A 146 13.26 -18.07 -14.10
CA ASN A 146 12.67 -19.41 -14.05
C ASN A 146 11.33 -19.45 -13.30
N HIS A 147 11.16 -18.56 -12.32
CA HIS A 147 9.96 -18.51 -11.48
C HIS A 147 9.28 -17.13 -11.54
N PRO A 148 8.63 -16.77 -12.66
CA PRO A 148 7.88 -15.54 -12.79
C PRO A 148 6.57 -15.66 -11.99
N VAL A 149 6.55 -15.14 -10.77
CA VAL A 149 5.35 -15.13 -9.92
C VAL A 149 4.45 -13.93 -10.19
N ILE A 150 4.98 -12.93 -10.85
CA ILE A 150 4.25 -11.80 -11.44
C ILE A 150 4.56 -11.79 -12.94
N ASP A 151 3.52 -11.77 -13.75
CA ASP A 151 3.67 -11.76 -15.21
C ASP A 151 2.74 -10.74 -15.87
N MET A 152 3.10 -10.33 -17.07
CA MET A 152 2.28 -9.45 -17.89
C MET A 152 1.07 -10.21 -18.43
N MET A 153 -0.09 -9.59 -18.34
CA MET A 153 -1.31 -10.15 -18.95
C MET A 153 -1.15 -10.21 -20.48
N GLU A 154 -1.74 -11.23 -21.12
CA GLU A 154 -1.65 -11.44 -22.58
C GLU A 154 -2.08 -10.21 -23.39
N GLU A 155 -3.03 -9.46 -22.88
CA GLU A 155 -3.51 -8.21 -23.49
C GLU A 155 -2.44 -7.10 -23.44
N GLN A 156 -1.64 -7.06 -22.37
CA GLN A 156 -0.56 -6.10 -22.19
C GLN A 156 0.67 -6.42 -23.04
N LYS A 157 0.97 -7.70 -23.30
CA LYS A 157 2.08 -8.12 -24.17
C LYS A 157 1.97 -7.57 -25.60
N LYS A 158 0.76 -7.18 -26.03
CA LYS A 158 0.49 -6.63 -27.37
C LYS A 158 0.63 -5.11 -27.45
N ILE A 159 0.80 -4.41 -26.32
CA ILE A 159 0.86 -2.95 -26.27
C ILE A 159 2.30 -2.49 -26.50
N LYS A 160 2.50 -1.69 -27.58
CA LYS A 160 3.83 -1.16 -27.95
C LYS A 160 4.20 0.13 -27.20
N ASN A 161 3.22 0.88 -26.69
CA ASN A 161 3.42 2.14 -25.98
C ASN A 161 2.99 1.99 -24.52
N ILE A 162 3.95 2.01 -23.61
CA ILE A 162 3.77 1.71 -22.18
C ILE A 162 3.03 2.80 -21.40
N GLY A 163 2.73 3.97 -21.95
CA GLY A 163 2.06 5.08 -21.27
C GLY A 163 0.74 4.71 -20.58
N GLY A 164 -0.23 5.61 -20.52
CA GLY A 164 -1.52 5.40 -19.86
C GLY A 164 -2.35 4.19 -20.31
N THR A 165 -1.91 3.47 -21.33
CA THR A 165 -2.51 2.24 -21.88
C THR A 165 -2.28 0.99 -21.03
N MET A 166 -1.35 1.03 -20.06
CA MET A 166 -1.11 -0.08 -19.11
C MET A 166 -2.11 -0.10 -17.96
N ARG A 167 -3.03 0.83 -17.90
CA ARG A 167 -4.09 0.84 -16.89
C ARG A 167 -5.09 -0.26 -17.19
N LEU A 168 -5.22 -1.18 -16.25
CA LEU A 168 -6.29 -2.14 -16.20
C LEU A 168 -7.54 -1.43 -15.62
N GLY A 169 -8.71 -1.77 -16.12
CA GLY A 169 -9.97 -1.24 -15.60
C GLY A 169 -10.37 -1.87 -14.27
N SER A 170 -11.67 -1.91 -14.04
CA SER A 170 -12.25 -2.63 -12.90
C SER A 170 -12.28 -4.14 -13.19
N TYR A 171 -11.85 -4.94 -12.23
CA TYR A 171 -11.91 -6.39 -12.27
C TYR A 171 -12.69 -6.91 -11.08
N ASP A 172 -13.48 -7.96 -11.30
CA ASP A 172 -14.20 -8.63 -10.22
C ASP A 172 -13.18 -9.30 -9.28
N CYS A 173 -13.30 -9.02 -7.99
CA CYS A 173 -12.50 -9.64 -6.94
C CYS A 173 -13.40 -10.42 -5.99
N LYS A 174 -13.32 -11.74 -6.06
CA LYS A 174 -14.02 -12.62 -5.11
C LYS A 174 -13.18 -12.82 -3.87
N ILE A 175 -13.58 -12.18 -2.78
CA ILE A 175 -12.89 -12.32 -1.49
C ILE A 175 -13.31 -13.63 -0.82
N ILE A 176 -12.32 -14.36 -0.30
CA ILE A 176 -12.54 -15.67 0.34
C ILE A 176 -13.00 -15.45 1.78
N GLU A 177 -14.14 -16.05 2.16
CA GLU A 177 -14.66 -16.01 3.52
C GLU A 177 -13.66 -16.60 4.54
N GLY A 178 -13.65 -16.02 5.77
CA GLY A 178 -12.74 -16.43 6.83
C GLY A 178 -11.31 -15.89 6.70
N THR A 179 -11.05 -15.02 5.72
CA THR A 179 -9.77 -14.31 5.61
C THR A 179 -9.85 -12.93 6.27
N LYS A 180 -8.70 -12.38 6.72
CA LYS A 180 -8.64 -11.00 7.22
C LYS A 180 -9.11 -9.97 6.20
N THR A 181 -8.89 -10.23 4.92
CA THR A 181 -9.39 -9.39 3.83
C THR A 181 -10.92 -9.41 3.79
N TYR A 182 -11.53 -10.58 3.94
CA TYR A 182 -12.98 -10.71 4.00
C TYR A 182 -13.55 -9.92 5.19
N GLU A 183 -12.95 -10.05 6.38
CA GLU A 183 -13.36 -9.30 7.57
C GLU A 183 -13.25 -7.78 7.37
N ALA A 184 -12.22 -7.31 6.65
CA ALA A 184 -11.99 -5.89 6.40
C ALA A 184 -12.97 -5.27 5.38
N TYR A 185 -13.52 -6.08 4.47
CA TYR A 185 -14.44 -5.62 3.41
C TYR A 185 -15.89 -6.08 3.60
N SER A 186 -16.16 -6.90 4.61
CA SER A 186 -17.52 -7.35 4.93
C SER A 186 -18.19 -6.33 5.85
N GLU A 187 -19.10 -5.53 5.30
CA GLU A 187 -20.11 -4.80 6.04
C GLU A 187 -21.47 -5.45 5.84
#